data_f5283bbd58c1baca6e6d1e770b4a540f
#
_entry.id   f5283bbd58c1baca6e6d1e770b4a540f
#
_cell.length_a   1.000
_cell.length_b   1.000
_cell.length_c   1.000
_cell.angle_alpha   90.00
_cell.angle_beta   90.00
_cell.angle_gamma   90.00
#
_symmetry.space_group_name_H-M   'P 1'
#
loop_
_entity.id
_entity.type
_entity.pdbx_description
1 polymer ?
#
loop_
_entity_poly.entity_id
_entity_poly.type
_entity_poly.pdbx_seq_one_letter_code
_entity_poly.pdbx_strand_id
1 'polypeptide(L)'
;VATNAFGMGIDKPDVRIVIHMDLPDSIEAYFQEAGRAGRDGQKAYAVVLYAKSDKATLHKRIPDTFPEKEYIKEVYEHLQYYYQMAMGDGQGCVREFNIEDFCRKFKYFPVPVDSALKILTQAGYLEYTDEQDNASRLLFTIRRDELYKLRELGEDMDKLIQTILRSYTGVFTDHAFINEDSLAIRTGLTRRQVYEQLIHLAKLHIVSYIPRKKTPYIIYTRERVEMRHLQIPSTVYEERKERYEKRISAMLDYVSSDTVCRSRMLLHYFGEKNEHNCGQCDTCINLKNKKPSGHLSEKELSEKILQALSDKRQTPATLAEQIADDKNMLIDVLHGLLDEGKVIAVNGICLLYTSPSPRDLSTS
;
A
#
# COMPACT_ATOMS: atom_id res chain seq x y z
N VAL A 1 12.48 16.96 -2.76
CA VAL A 1 11.79 15.67 -3.01
C VAL A 1 12.04 14.78 -1.82
N ALA A 2 11.01 14.15 -1.31
CA ALA A 2 11.09 13.28 -0.15
C ALA A 2 10.27 11.99 -0.40
N THR A 3 10.64 10.91 0.27
CA THR A 3 9.86 9.68 0.36
C THR A 3 8.98 9.72 1.62
N ASN A 4 8.04 8.77 1.76
CA ASN A 4 7.17 8.66 2.94
C ASN A 4 7.97 8.59 4.26
N ALA A 5 9.18 8.01 4.24
CA ALA A 5 10.08 7.98 5.41
C ALA A 5 10.53 9.37 5.87
N PHE A 6 10.63 10.33 4.95
CA PHE A 6 10.92 11.73 5.27
C PHE A 6 9.72 12.43 5.95
N GLY A 7 8.57 11.81 5.89
CA GLY A 7 7.33 12.28 6.51
C GLY A 7 7.32 12.22 8.03
N MET A 8 8.17 11.47 8.71
CA MET A 8 8.19 11.37 10.17
C MET A 8 9.32 12.24 10.76
N GLY A 9 8.96 13.10 11.73
CA GLY A 9 9.96 13.88 12.51
C GLY A 9 10.40 15.21 11.92
N ILE A 10 9.83 15.68 10.80
CA ILE A 10 10.14 17.03 10.30
C ILE A 10 9.16 18.04 10.86
N ASP A 11 9.66 18.90 11.69
CA ASP A 11 8.92 20.03 12.27
C ASP A 11 9.44 21.37 11.72
N LYS A 12 9.31 21.52 10.40
CA LYS A 12 9.64 22.78 9.73
C LYS A 12 8.38 23.65 9.61
N PRO A 13 8.29 24.80 10.28
CA PRO A 13 7.05 25.57 10.33
C PRO A 13 6.72 26.29 9.00
N ASP A 14 7.72 26.65 8.22
CA ASP A 14 7.64 27.50 7.03
C ASP A 14 7.49 26.75 5.69
N VAL A 15 6.95 25.53 5.71
CA VAL A 15 6.65 24.80 4.47
C VAL A 15 5.50 25.48 3.74
N ARG A 16 5.75 26.00 2.54
CA ARG A 16 4.75 26.73 1.73
C ARG A 16 3.97 25.87 0.78
N ILE A 17 4.51 24.74 0.39
CA ILE A 17 3.84 23.84 -0.54
C ILE A 17 4.21 22.38 -0.25
N VAL A 18 3.20 21.51 -0.27
CA VAL A 18 3.33 20.06 -0.28
C VAL A 18 2.67 19.54 -1.55
N ILE A 19 3.40 18.81 -2.36
CA ILE A 19 2.91 18.24 -3.63
C ILE A 19 3.03 16.74 -3.56
N HIS A 20 1.89 16.05 -3.69
CA HIS A 20 1.84 14.61 -3.87
C HIS A 20 1.90 14.30 -5.36
N MET A 21 2.98 13.64 -5.78
CA MET A 21 3.18 13.21 -7.18
C MET A 21 2.40 11.93 -7.48
N ASP A 22 2.21 11.09 -6.43
CA ASP A 22 1.42 9.87 -6.46
C ASP A 22 0.32 9.94 -5.40
N LEU A 23 -0.79 9.26 -5.63
CA LEU A 23 -1.87 9.18 -4.65
C LEU A 23 -1.45 8.35 -3.44
N PRO A 24 -1.58 8.89 -2.21
CA PRO A 24 -1.50 8.10 -1.00
C PRO A 24 -2.61 7.03 -0.94
N ASP A 25 -2.38 5.94 -0.21
CA ASP A 25 -3.33 4.85 -0.09
C ASP A 25 -4.51 5.18 0.84
N SER A 26 -4.45 6.30 1.55
CA SER A 26 -5.49 6.71 2.49
C SER A 26 -5.52 8.21 2.71
N ILE A 27 -6.68 8.69 3.16
CA ILE A 27 -6.87 10.10 3.56
C ILE A 27 -6.01 10.43 4.79
N GLU A 28 -5.79 9.48 5.70
CA GLU A 28 -4.95 9.67 6.88
C GLU A 28 -3.51 9.98 6.50
N ALA A 29 -2.93 9.19 5.58
CA ALA A 29 -1.58 9.44 5.07
C ALA A 29 -1.49 10.80 4.36
N TYR A 30 -2.46 11.07 3.47
CA TYR A 30 -2.56 12.37 2.82
C TYR A 30 -2.62 13.53 3.82
N PHE A 31 -3.50 13.45 4.82
CA PHE A 31 -3.70 14.50 5.81
C PHE A 31 -2.46 14.72 6.67
N GLN A 32 -1.78 13.65 7.07
CA GLN A 32 -0.54 13.71 7.84
C GLN A 32 0.59 14.41 7.05
N GLU A 33 0.70 14.15 5.75
CA GLU A 33 1.71 14.76 4.89
C GLU A 33 1.33 16.18 4.49
N ALA A 34 0.11 16.42 4.07
CA ALA A 34 -0.43 17.73 3.70
C ALA A 34 -0.43 18.72 4.88
N GLY A 35 -0.71 18.23 6.09
CA GLY A 35 -0.70 19.01 7.33
C GLY A 35 0.67 19.54 7.77
N ARG A 36 1.73 19.26 7.00
CA ARG A 36 3.05 19.89 7.20
C ARG A 36 3.14 21.29 6.61
N ALA A 37 2.26 21.61 5.65
CA ALA A 37 2.21 22.92 5.04
C ALA A 37 1.58 23.95 5.97
N GLY A 38 2.23 25.10 6.15
CA GLY A 38 1.70 26.26 6.86
C GLY A 38 1.54 26.12 8.38
N ARG A 39 2.40 25.36 9.05
CA ARG A 39 2.38 25.21 10.51
C ARG A 39 2.58 26.52 11.27
N ASP A 40 3.20 27.49 10.65
CA ASP A 40 3.36 28.86 11.18
C ASP A 40 2.11 29.74 11.01
N GLY A 41 0.99 29.19 10.53
CA GLY A 41 -0.26 29.93 10.28
C GLY A 41 -0.26 30.75 9.00
N GLN A 42 0.84 30.77 8.24
CA GLN A 42 0.92 31.49 6.97
C GLN A 42 0.30 30.66 5.85
N LYS A 43 -0.14 31.37 4.78
CA LYS A 43 -0.75 30.72 3.62
C LYS A 43 0.19 29.69 2.99
N ALA A 44 -0.30 28.47 2.84
CA ALA A 44 0.41 27.35 2.25
C ALA A 44 -0.54 26.52 1.38
N TYR A 45 0.02 25.67 0.54
CA TYR A 45 -0.76 24.87 -0.42
C TYR A 45 -0.43 23.38 -0.26
N ALA A 46 -1.48 22.56 -0.24
CA ALA A 46 -1.38 21.12 -0.39
C ALA A 46 -1.98 20.74 -1.76
N VAL A 47 -1.18 20.13 -2.60
CA VAL A 47 -1.54 19.80 -3.99
C VAL A 47 -1.41 18.32 -4.20
N VAL A 48 -2.43 17.71 -4.79
CA VAL A 48 -2.40 16.31 -5.26
C VAL A 48 -2.49 16.33 -6.78
N LEU A 49 -1.53 15.68 -7.43
CA LEU A 49 -1.62 15.43 -8.87
C LEU A 49 -2.42 14.14 -9.06
N TYR A 50 -3.51 14.21 -9.79
CA TYR A 50 -4.42 13.10 -10.02
C TYR A 50 -4.69 12.92 -11.51
N ALA A 51 -4.52 11.70 -11.98
CA ALA A 51 -4.88 11.26 -13.32
C ALA A 51 -5.88 10.10 -13.25
N LYS A 52 -6.71 9.92 -14.29
CA LYS A 52 -7.68 8.81 -14.35
C LYS A 52 -7.00 7.42 -14.23
N SER A 53 -5.76 7.29 -14.69
CA SER A 53 -4.93 6.09 -14.54
C SER A 53 -4.65 5.70 -13.10
N ASP A 54 -4.62 6.68 -12.18
CA ASP A 54 -4.28 6.44 -10.78
C ASP A 54 -5.34 5.61 -10.06
N LYS A 55 -6.60 5.72 -10.50
CA LYS A 55 -7.69 4.86 -10.03
C LYS A 55 -7.36 3.38 -10.27
N ALA A 56 -6.93 3.02 -11.47
CA ALA A 56 -6.56 1.65 -11.80
C ALA A 56 -5.33 1.18 -10.99
N THR A 57 -4.35 2.08 -10.80
CA THR A 57 -3.15 1.80 -10.00
C THR A 57 -3.49 1.53 -8.55
N LEU A 58 -4.35 2.34 -7.91
CA LEU A 58 -4.78 2.12 -6.53
C LEU A 58 -5.61 0.84 -6.38
N HIS A 59 -6.52 0.55 -7.32
CA HIS A 59 -7.27 -0.71 -7.28
C HIS A 59 -6.36 -1.94 -7.42
N LYS A 60 -5.29 -1.86 -8.21
CA LYS A 60 -4.31 -2.94 -8.34
C LYS A 60 -3.54 -3.20 -7.05
N ARG A 61 -3.33 -2.19 -6.21
CA ARG A 61 -2.68 -2.37 -4.90
C ARG A 61 -3.47 -3.27 -3.95
N ILE A 62 -4.80 -3.38 -4.12
CA ILE A 62 -5.64 -4.23 -3.27
C ILE A 62 -5.25 -5.71 -3.37
N PRO A 63 -5.29 -6.37 -4.56
CA PRO A 63 -4.86 -7.75 -4.68
C PRO A 63 -3.35 -7.94 -4.44
N ASP A 64 -2.52 -6.93 -4.66
CA ASP A 64 -1.10 -6.98 -4.34
C ASP A 64 -0.85 -7.02 -2.81
N THR A 65 -1.65 -6.27 -2.03
CA THR A 65 -1.55 -6.23 -0.56
C THR A 65 -2.31 -7.36 0.13
N PHE A 66 -3.44 -7.76 -0.45
CA PHE A 66 -4.31 -8.84 0.04
C PHE A 66 -4.53 -9.86 -1.08
N PRO A 67 -3.50 -10.67 -1.43
CA PRO A 67 -3.66 -11.75 -2.38
C PRO A 67 -4.69 -12.77 -1.87
N GLU A 68 -5.30 -13.53 -2.77
CA GLU A 68 -6.32 -14.52 -2.41
C GLU A 68 -5.79 -15.54 -1.39
N LYS A 69 -6.66 -16.05 -0.53
CA LYS A 69 -6.26 -16.99 0.54
C LYS A 69 -5.60 -18.25 0.00
N GLU A 70 -6.06 -18.74 -1.15
CA GLU A 70 -5.47 -19.88 -1.84
C GLU A 70 -4.02 -19.57 -2.24
N TYR A 71 -3.76 -18.42 -2.80
CA TYR A 71 -2.40 -17.98 -3.11
C TYR A 71 -1.50 -17.92 -1.87
N ILE A 72 -2.01 -17.41 -0.75
CA ILE A 72 -1.24 -17.35 0.52
C ILE A 72 -0.91 -18.76 1.01
N LYS A 73 -1.85 -19.70 0.89
CA LYS A 73 -1.64 -21.11 1.25
C LYS A 73 -0.61 -21.78 0.34
N GLU A 74 -0.67 -21.51 -0.96
CA GLU A 74 0.31 -21.99 -1.94
C GLU A 74 1.71 -21.44 -1.65
N VAL A 75 1.85 -20.15 -1.33
CA VAL A 75 3.13 -19.57 -0.93
C VAL A 75 3.66 -20.27 0.32
N TYR A 76 2.81 -20.53 1.33
CA TYR A 76 3.21 -21.28 2.52
C TYR A 76 3.69 -22.70 2.17
N GLU A 77 2.99 -23.41 1.31
CA GLU A 77 3.38 -24.76 0.90
C GLU A 77 4.68 -24.77 0.10
N HIS A 78 4.84 -23.81 -0.83
CA HIS A 78 6.08 -23.67 -1.59
C HIS A 78 7.28 -23.27 -0.72
N LEU A 79 7.10 -22.56 0.38
CA LEU A 79 8.16 -22.34 1.37
C LEU A 79 8.65 -23.64 1.97
N GLN A 80 7.74 -24.59 2.26
CA GLN A 80 8.10 -25.90 2.79
C GLN A 80 8.94 -26.71 1.78
N TYR A 81 8.57 -26.64 0.49
CA TYR A 81 9.35 -27.25 -0.58
C TYR A 81 10.70 -26.53 -0.80
N TYR A 82 10.73 -25.20 -0.66
CA TYR A 82 11.94 -24.42 -0.80
C TYR A 82 13.00 -24.82 0.22
N TYR A 83 12.58 -25.04 1.47
CA TYR A 83 13.46 -25.44 2.57
C TYR A 83 13.50 -26.97 2.83
N GLN A 84 12.82 -27.76 2.02
CA GLN A 84 12.74 -29.23 2.16
C GLN A 84 12.32 -29.67 3.56
N MET A 85 11.30 -29.01 4.11
CA MET A 85 10.83 -29.23 5.49
C MET A 85 9.81 -30.38 5.51
N ALA A 86 9.99 -31.36 6.41
CA ALA A 86 9.06 -32.45 6.60
C ALA A 86 7.81 -32.02 7.39
N MET A 87 6.74 -32.84 7.30
CA MET A 87 5.53 -32.62 8.11
C MET A 87 5.84 -32.81 9.60
N GLY A 88 5.31 -31.91 10.43
CA GLY A 88 5.57 -31.91 11.87
C GLY A 88 6.89 -31.26 12.29
N ASP A 89 7.76 -30.93 11.32
CA ASP A 89 8.99 -30.18 11.58
C ASP A 89 8.76 -28.68 11.44
N GLY A 90 9.78 -27.90 11.79
CA GLY A 90 9.86 -26.47 11.47
C GLY A 90 9.79 -25.56 12.68
N GLN A 91 9.11 -25.89 13.76
CA GLN A 91 8.99 -25.02 14.92
C GLN A 91 10.38 -24.58 15.44
N GLY A 92 10.59 -23.26 15.54
CA GLY A 92 11.86 -22.67 15.95
C GLY A 92 12.95 -22.66 14.88
N CYS A 93 12.72 -23.25 13.69
CA CYS A 93 13.68 -23.23 12.59
C CYS A 93 13.78 -21.83 11.99
N VAL A 94 15.03 -21.37 11.86
CA VAL A 94 15.38 -20.09 11.23
C VAL A 94 16.02 -20.36 9.87
N ARG A 95 15.52 -19.69 8.84
CA ARG A 95 16.01 -19.82 7.47
C ARG A 95 16.23 -18.45 6.84
N GLU A 96 17.36 -18.27 6.17
CA GLU A 96 17.58 -17.10 5.33
C GLU A 96 16.60 -17.15 4.16
N PHE A 97 16.03 -16.02 3.80
CA PHE A 97 15.06 -15.92 2.73
C PHE A 97 15.49 -14.92 1.68
N ASN A 98 15.55 -15.38 0.44
CA ASN A 98 15.74 -14.51 -0.72
C ASN A 98 14.45 -14.54 -1.55
N ILE A 99 13.70 -13.43 -1.48
CA ILE A 99 12.40 -13.32 -2.18
C ILE A 99 12.56 -13.43 -3.70
N GLU A 100 13.64 -12.88 -4.28
CA GLU A 100 13.86 -12.93 -5.73
C GLU A 100 14.13 -14.36 -6.21
N ASP A 101 14.94 -15.11 -5.46
CA ASP A 101 15.23 -16.52 -5.77
C ASP A 101 14.00 -17.40 -5.61
N PHE A 102 13.25 -17.21 -4.53
CA PHE A 102 11.97 -17.88 -4.31
C PHE A 102 10.97 -17.61 -5.44
N CYS A 103 10.79 -16.33 -5.79
CA CYS A 103 9.89 -15.93 -6.87
C CYS A 103 10.31 -16.50 -8.23
N ARG A 104 11.62 -16.54 -8.52
CA ARG A 104 12.15 -17.15 -9.75
C ARG A 104 11.86 -18.64 -9.81
N LYS A 105 12.07 -19.35 -8.69
CA LYS A 105 11.88 -20.81 -8.60
C LYS A 105 10.42 -21.21 -8.79
N PHE A 106 9.49 -20.47 -8.19
CA PHE A 106 8.06 -20.80 -8.22
C PHE A 106 7.22 -19.93 -9.15
N LYS A 107 7.85 -19.07 -9.95
CA LYS A 107 7.21 -18.16 -10.92
C LYS A 107 6.20 -17.20 -10.28
N TYR A 108 6.54 -16.65 -9.14
CA TYR A 108 5.77 -15.64 -8.44
C TYR A 108 6.27 -14.22 -8.70
N PHE A 109 5.44 -13.24 -8.32
CA PHE A 109 5.83 -11.82 -8.25
C PHE A 109 6.19 -11.46 -6.80
N PRO A 110 7.27 -10.64 -6.58
CA PRO A 110 7.76 -10.33 -5.24
C PRO A 110 6.73 -9.65 -4.32
N VAL A 111 5.94 -8.68 -4.83
CA VAL A 111 5.01 -7.90 -4.01
C VAL A 111 3.90 -8.75 -3.39
N PRO A 112 3.15 -9.59 -4.14
CA PRO A 112 2.16 -10.48 -3.54
C PRO A 112 2.76 -11.53 -2.59
N VAL A 113 4.00 -12.01 -2.86
CA VAL A 113 4.70 -12.95 -1.96
C VAL A 113 5.05 -12.27 -0.64
N ASP A 114 5.60 -11.07 -0.68
CA ASP A 114 5.89 -10.28 0.52
C ASP A 114 4.64 -10.04 1.37
N SER A 115 3.53 -9.68 0.71
CA SER A 115 2.23 -9.51 1.37
C SER A 115 1.71 -10.83 1.98
N ALA A 116 1.84 -11.94 1.28
CA ALA A 116 1.46 -13.27 1.77
C ALA A 116 2.27 -13.66 3.02
N LEU A 117 3.59 -13.42 3.02
CA LEU A 117 4.47 -13.66 4.17
C LEU A 117 4.08 -12.80 5.37
N LYS A 118 3.75 -11.53 5.17
CA LYS A 118 3.27 -10.62 6.21
C LYS A 118 1.92 -11.08 6.80
N ILE A 119 1.02 -11.60 5.98
CA ILE A 119 -0.26 -12.17 6.42
C ILE A 119 -0.03 -13.46 7.23
N LEU A 120 0.85 -14.36 6.76
CA LEU A 120 1.23 -15.58 7.48
C LEU A 120 1.89 -15.29 8.83
N THR A 121 2.68 -14.22 8.90
CA THR A 121 3.27 -13.72 10.15
C THR A 121 2.18 -13.29 11.13
N GLN A 122 1.21 -12.51 10.67
CA GLN A 122 0.09 -12.06 11.51
C GLN A 122 -0.85 -13.20 11.91
N ALA A 123 -0.96 -14.24 11.08
CA ALA A 123 -1.69 -15.45 11.39
C ALA A 123 -0.92 -16.39 12.33
N GLY A 124 0.34 -16.07 12.66
CA GLY A 124 1.16 -16.79 13.62
C GLY A 124 1.70 -18.13 13.12
N TYR A 125 1.95 -18.27 11.81
CA TYR A 125 2.58 -19.47 11.23
C TYR A 125 4.09 -19.32 11.11
N LEU A 126 4.54 -18.11 10.89
CA LEU A 126 5.96 -17.78 10.75
C LEU A 126 6.21 -16.34 11.24
N GLU A 127 7.45 -15.98 11.44
CA GLU A 127 7.92 -14.61 11.58
C GLU A 127 8.78 -14.29 10.36
N TYR A 128 8.35 -13.33 9.57
CA TYR A 128 9.09 -12.82 8.40
C TYR A 128 9.60 -11.42 8.68
N THR A 129 10.90 -11.23 8.49
CA THR A 129 11.52 -9.92 8.60
C THR A 129 12.13 -9.54 7.25
N ASP A 130 11.71 -8.40 6.75
CA ASP A 130 12.21 -7.76 5.53
C ASP A 130 13.29 -6.70 5.82
N GLU A 131 13.58 -6.45 7.10
CA GLU A 131 14.56 -5.45 7.51
C GLU A 131 15.99 -5.90 7.21
N GLN A 132 16.72 -5.07 6.49
CA GLN A 132 18.11 -5.32 6.11
C GLN A 132 19.11 -5.18 7.25
N ASP A 133 18.71 -4.72 8.43
CA ASP A 133 19.59 -4.43 9.58
C ASP A 133 19.00 -4.93 10.90
N ASN A 134 18.71 -6.23 10.97
CA ASN A 134 18.15 -6.85 12.16
C ASN A 134 19.23 -7.04 13.23
N ALA A 135 18.96 -6.57 14.45
CA ALA A 135 19.77 -6.88 15.62
C ALA A 135 19.83 -8.40 15.86
N SER A 136 20.94 -8.88 16.37
CA SER A 136 21.08 -10.29 16.74
C SER A 136 20.03 -10.68 17.78
N ARG A 137 19.54 -11.92 17.70
CA ARG A 137 18.54 -12.45 18.65
C ARG A 137 19.02 -13.77 19.23
N LEU A 138 18.63 -14.02 20.48
CA LEU A 138 19.02 -15.22 21.20
C LEU A 138 17.87 -15.73 22.06
N LEU A 139 17.66 -17.06 22.03
CA LEU A 139 16.76 -17.80 22.90
C LEU A 139 17.49 -19.00 23.47
N PHE A 140 17.43 -19.24 24.77
CA PHE A 140 17.89 -20.48 25.36
C PHE A 140 16.88 -21.61 25.08
N THR A 141 17.35 -22.69 24.46
CA THR A 141 16.54 -23.86 24.11
C THR A 141 16.50 -24.92 25.21
N ILE A 142 17.44 -24.82 26.16
CA ILE A 142 17.51 -25.68 27.34
C ILE A 142 16.83 -25.03 28.54
N ARG A 143 16.51 -25.83 29.54
CA ARG A 143 15.92 -25.32 30.79
C ARG A 143 16.95 -24.62 31.67
N ARG A 144 16.48 -23.72 32.52
CA ARG A 144 17.35 -22.90 33.40
C ARG A 144 18.17 -23.75 34.38
N ASP A 145 17.63 -24.88 34.82
CA ASP A 145 18.27 -25.84 35.72
C ASP A 145 19.38 -26.66 35.02
N GLU A 146 19.33 -26.76 33.70
CA GLU A 146 20.38 -27.46 32.92
C GLU A 146 21.64 -26.61 32.70
N LEU A 147 21.55 -25.29 32.89
CA LEU A 147 22.71 -24.38 32.74
C LEU A 147 23.87 -24.71 33.68
N TYR A 148 23.63 -25.33 34.84
CA TYR A 148 24.67 -25.72 35.76
C TYR A 148 25.62 -26.81 35.21
N LYS A 149 25.15 -27.59 34.24
CA LYS A 149 25.94 -28.61 33.55
C LYS A 149 26.92 -28.02 32.53
N LEU A 150 26.76 -26.74 32.17
CA LEU A 150 27.57 -26.06 31.15
C LEU A 150 28.85 -25.46 31.66
N ARG A 151 29.15 -25.54 32.98
CA ARG A 151 30.39 -25.03 33.57
C ARG A 151 31.65 -25.73 33.04
N GLU A 152 31.52 -26.89 32.42
CA GLU A 152 32.58 -27.65 31.78
C GLU A 152 32.99 -27.11 30.38
N LEU A 153 32.24 -26.14 29.81
CA LEU A 153 32.50 -25.61 28.48
C LEU A 153 33.65 -24.58 28.40
N GLY A 154 34.25 -24.22 29.52
CA GLY A 154 35.35 -23.25 29.61
C GLY A 154 34.96 -21.90 30.18
N GLU A 155 35.92 -21.21 30.77
CA GLU A 155 35.69 -19.95 31.51
C GLU A 155 35.09 -18.82 30.67
N ASP A 156 35.55 -18.65 29.42
CA ASP A 156 35.07 -17.59 28.52
C ASP A 156 33.61 -17.80 28.13
N MET A 157 33.23 -19.05 27.93
CA MET A 157 31.86 -19.40 27.55
C MET A 157 30.88 -19.26 28.73
N ASP A 158 31.29 -19.70 29.93
CA ASP A 158 30.50 -19.48 31.14
C ASP A 158 30.32 -17.98 31.40
N LYS A 159 31.40 -17.19 31.26
CA LYS A 159 31.36 -15.74 31.39
C LYS A 159 30.38 -15.09 30.38
N LEU A 160 30.36 -15.57 29.11
CA LEU A 160 29.46 -15.10 28.12
C LEU A 160 28.01 -15.42 28.47
N ILE A 161 27.70 -16.66 28.85
CA ILE A 161 26.36 -17.10 29.30
C ILE A 161 25.87 -16.26 30.47
N GLN A 162 26.70 -16.11 31.52
CA GLN A 162 26.38 -15.29 32.69
C GLN A 162 26.12 -13.82 32.32
N THR A 163 26.88 -13.28 31.40
CA THR A 163 26.70 -11.89 30.92
C THR A 163 25.40 -11.74 30.16
N ILE A 164 25.04 -12.70 29.32
CA ILE A 164 23.73 -12.71 28.60
C ILE A 164 22.58 -12.74 29.61
N LEU A 165 22.61 -13.66 30.58
CA LEU A 165 21.56 -13.82 31.57
C LEU A 165 21.36 -12.58 32.46
N ARG A 166 22.43 -11.83 32.72
CA ARG A 166 22.38 -10.57 33.50
C ARG A 166 21.96 -9.36 32.66
N SER A 167 22.17 -9.40 31.35
CA SER A 167 21.99 -8.26 30.47
C SER A 167 20.63 -8.25 29.80
N TYR A 168 20.02 -9.41 29.57
CA TYR A 168 18.83 -9.56 28.78
C TYR A 168 17.76 -10.36 29.52
N THR A 169 16.53 -9.85 29.50
CA THR A 169 15.36 -10.51 30.11
C THR A 169 14.60 -11.29 29.03
N GLY A 170 13.87 -12.33 29.45
CA GLY A 170 13.00 -13.10 28.54
C GLY A 170 13.72 -14.12 27.65
N VAL A 171 15.03 -14.28 27.78
CA VAL A 171 15.87 -15.17 26.94
C VAL A 171 15.52 -16.67 27.02
N PHE A 172 14.60 -17.09 27.89
CA PHE A 172 14.12 -18.47 27.98
C PHE A 172 12.67 -18.64 27.46
N THR A 173 12.00 -17.54 27.19
CA THR A 173 10.60 -17.55 26.77
C THR A 173 10.45 -17.15 25.31
N ASP A 174 11.31 -16.24 24.83
CA ASP A 174 11.27 -15.71 23.48
C ASP A 174 12.64 -15.27 23.01
N HIS A 175 12.80 -15.04 21.71
CA HIS A 175 14.03 -14.51 21.13
C HIS A 175 14.27 -13.07 21.58
N ALA A 176 15.18 -12.88 22.53
CA ALA A 176 15.57 -11.56 23.01
C ALA A 176 16.60 -10.92 22.05
N PHE A 177 16.44 -9.63 21.81
CA PHE A 177 17.43 -8.86 21.06
C PHE A 177 18.71 -8.72 21.86
N ILE A 178 19.84 -9.07 21.26
CA ILE A 178 21.16 -8.95 21.86
C ILE A 178 22.08 -8.05 21.03
N ASN A 179 23.03 -7.42 21.69
CA ASN A 179 24.08 -6.62 21.04
C ASN A 179 25.45 -7.25 21.33
N GLU A 180 26.08 -7.79 20.29
CA GLU A 180 27.36 -8.50 20.38
C GLU A 180 28.50 -7.57 20.79
N ASP A 181 28.46 -6.28 20.38
CA ASP A 181 29.46 -5.30 20.76
C ASP A 181 29.40 -5.01 22.28
N SER A 182 28.19 -4.91 22.83
CA SER A 182 27.97 -4.74 24.27
C SER A 182 28.42 -5.99 25.06
N LEU A 183 28.15 -7.18 24.52
CA LEU A 183 28.61 -8.43 25.12
C LEU A 183 30.15 -8.53 25.10
N ALA A 184 30.78 -8.14 24.00
CA ALA A 184 32.22 -8.11 23.86
C ALA A 184 32.88 -7.20 24.92
N ILE A 185 32.36 -5.99 25.10
CA ILE A 185 32.88 -5.05 26.12
C ILE A 185 32.73 -5.61 27.53
N ARG A 186 31.60 -6.23 27.86
CA ARG A 186 31.30 -6.74 29.22
C ARG A 186 32.06 -8.03 29.57
N THR A 187 32.32 -8.85 28.56
CA THR A 187 33.09 -10.11 28.74
C THR A 187 34.58 -9.91 28.62
N GLY A 188 35.06 -8.81 27.99
CA GLY A 188 36.45 -8.60 27.66
C GLY A 188 36.91 -9.42 26.45
N LEU A 189 35.97 -10.02 25.71
CA LEU A 189 36.21 -10.75 24.47
C LEU A 189 36.16 -9.81 23.26
N THR A 190 36.70 -10.23 22.15
CA THR A 190 36.48 -9.56 20.87
C THR A 190 35.09 -9.92 20.33
N ARG A 191 34.50 -9.04 19.51
CA ARG A 191 33.22 -9.31 18.84
C ARG A 191 33.24 -10.63 18.06
N ARG A 192 34.34 -10.95 17.42
CA ARG A 192 34.54 -12.20 16.67
C ARG A 192 34.47 -13.41 17.59
N GLN A 193 35.13 -13.37 18.75
CA GLN A 193 35.08 -14.45 19.74
C GLN A 193 33.66 -14.63 20.29
N VAL A 194 32.94 -13.54 20.61
CA VAL A 194 31.56 -13.60 21.03
C VAL A 194 30.70 -14.30 19.96
N TYR A 195 30.83 -13.90 18.69
CA TYR A 195 30.13 -14.53 17.58
C TYR A 195 30.42 -16.02 17.45
N GLU A 196 31.73 -16.41 17.47
CA GLU A 196 32.15 -17.80 17.36
C GLU A 196 31.63 -18.66 18.52
N GLN A 197 31.60 -18.11 19.75
CA GLN A 197 31.01 -18.79 20.91
C GLN A 197 29.47 -18.91 20.83
N LEU A 198 28.76 -17.89 20.37
CA LEU A 198 27.34 -17.98 20.17
C LEU A 198 26.94 -19.02 19.09
N ILE A 199 27.72 -19.11 18.01
CA ILE A 199 27.56 -20.17 17.00
C ILE A 199 27.84 -21.54 17.59
N HIS A 200 28.87 -21.67 18.46
CA HIS A 200 29.17 -22.93 19.11
C HIS A 200 28.06 -23.39 20.06
N LEU A 201 27.53 -22.47 20.88
CA LEU A 201 26.36 -22.74 21.73
C LEU A 201 25.10 -23.14 20.92
N ALA A 202 24.91 -22.54 19.75
CA ALA A 202 23.81 -22.90 18.85
C ALA A 202 24.00 -24.31 18.26
N LYS A 203 25.22 -24.70 17.90
CA LYS A 203 25.55 -26.07 17.43
C LYS A 203 25.33 -27.13 18.50
N LEU A 204 25.54 -26.77 19.76
CA LEU A 204 25.28 -27.64 20.92
C LEU A 204 23.78 -27.66 21.32
N HIS A 205 22.92 -26.99 20.57
CA HIS A 205 21.49 -26.86 20.89
C HIS A 205 21.20 -26.25 22.28
N ILE A 206 22.10 -25.43 22.80
CA ILE A 206 21.93 -24.72 24.07
C ILE A 206 21.15 -23.42 23.87
N VAL A 207 21.40 -22.78 22.73
CA VAL A 207 20.70 -21.55 22.31
C VAL A 207 20.24 -21.63 20.86
N SER A 208 19.15 -20.96 20.54
CA SER A 208 18.82 -20.55 19.18
C SER A 208 19.39 -19.15 18.99
N TYR A 209 20.43 -19.01 18.17
CA TYR A 209 21.10 -17.75 17.91
C TYR A 209 20.89 -17.32 16.47
N ILE A 210 20.36 -16.12 16.29
CA ILE A 210 20.16 -15.47 15.00
C ILE A 210 21.13 -14.29 14.95
N PRO A 211 22.24 -14.40 14.22
CA PRO A 211 23.20 -13.30 14.10
C PRO A 211 22.62 -12.12 13.34
N ARG A 212 23.10 -10.92 13.64
CA ARG A 212 22.85 -9.73 12.84
C ARG A 212 23.24 -9.98 11.39
N LYS A 213 22.24 -10.08 10.51
CA LYS A 213 22.45 -10.27 9.08
C LYS A 213 21.71 -9.17 8.32
N LYS A 214 22.26 -8.82 7.18
CA LYS A 214 21.62 -7.91 6.22
C LYS A 214 20.62 -8.62 5.29
N THR A 215 20.40 -9.92 5.48
CA THR A 215 19.48 -10.72 4.67
C THR A 215 18.19 -10.98 5.42
N PRO A 216 17.03 -10.85 4.78
CA PRO A 216 15.76 -11.27 5.33
C PRO A 216 15.80 -12.73 5.81
N TYR A 217 14.99 -13.05 6.81
CA TYR A 217 14.86 -14.41 7.29
C TYR A 217 13.41 -14.76 7.66
N ILE A 218 13.15 -16.06 7.70
CA ILE A 218 11.89 -16.63 8.16
C ILE A 218 12.18 -17.51 9.37
N ILE A 219 11.44 -17.30 10.45
CA ILE A 219 11.39 -18.18 11.62
C ILE A 219 10.04 -18.86 11.61
N TYR A 220 10.02 -20.20 11.68
CA TYR A 220 8.77 -20.94 11.82
C TYR A 220 8.34 -20.94 13.29
N THR A 221 7.20 -20.34 13.58
CA THR A 221 6.64 -20.25 14.94
C THR A 221 5.88 -21.52 15.35
N ARG A 222 5.52 -22.35 14.35
CA ARG A 222 4.78 -23.61 14.52
C ARG A 222 5.41 -24.70 13.67
N GLU A 223 5.03 -25.95 13.98
CA GLU A 223 5.27 -27.09 13.11
C GLU A 223 4.60 -26.90 11.75
N ARG A 224 5.17 -27.51 10.72
CA ARG A 224 4.59 -27.54 9.39
C ARG A 224 3.21 -28.20 9.44
N VAL A 225 2.19 -27.49 8.97
CA VAL A 225 0.84 -28.01 8.77
C VAL A 225 0.55 -28.20 7.29
N GLU A 226 -0.36 -29.12 6.99
CA GLU A 226 -0.85 -29.27 5.62
C GLU A 226 -1.64 -28.03 5.18
N MET A 227 -1.58 -27.70 3.89
CA MET A 227 -2.28 -26.56 3.28
C MET A 227 -3.78 -26.51 3.63
N ARG A 228 -4.46 -27.70 3.67
CA ARG A 228 -5.89 -27.79 4.04
C ARG A 228 -6.19 -27.40 5.49
N HIS A 229 -5.22 -27.51 6.38
CA HIS A 229 -5.35 -27.17 7.80
C HIS A 229 -4.85 -25.75 8.12
N LEU A 230 -4.29 -25.06 7.11
CA LEU A 230 -3.85 -23.68 7.27
C LEU A 230 -5.07 -22.75 7.31
N GLN A 231 -5.30 -22.13 8.47
CA GLN A 231 -6.42 -21.23 8.71
C GLN A 231 -5.90 -19.78 8.85
N ILE A 232 -6.44 -18.89 8.05
CA ILE A 232 -6.16 -17.46 8.15
C ILE A 232 -7.37 -16.81 8.82
N PRO A 233 -7.24 -16.27 10.04
CA PRO A 233 -8.34 -15.64 10.77
C PRO A 233 -8.94 -14.45 9.99
N SER A 234 -10.26 -14.24 10.12
CA SER A 234 -10.95 -13.11 9.48
C SER A 234 -10.42 -11.76 9.95
N THR A 235 -10.01 -11.67 11.22
CA THR A 235 -9.38 -10.47 11.80
C THR A 235 -8.06 -10.11 11.13
N VAL A 236 -7.33 -11.09 10.59
CA VAL A 236 -6.04 -10.90 9.91
C VAL A 236 -6.25 -10.58 8.43
N TYR A 237 -7.26 -11.14 7.79
CA TYR A 237 -7.44 -11.02 6.35
C TYR A 237 -8.67 -10.19 5.97
N GLU A 238 -9.91 -10.71 6.15
CA GLU A 238 -11.13 -10.08 5.64
C GLU A 238 -11.36 -8.69 6.21
N GLU A 239 -11.28 -8.53 7.53
CA GLU A 239 -11.51 -7.24 8.18
C GLU A 239 -10.46 -6.19 7.81
N ARG A 240 -9.21 -6.63 7.61
CA ARG A 240 -8.13 -5.73 7.20
C ARG A 240 -8.24 -5.36 5.73
N LYS A 241 -8.60 -6.31 4.86
CA LYS A 241 -8.86 -6.08 3.45
C LYS A 241 -9.99 -5.07 3.28
N GLU A 242 -11.12 -5.29 3.95
CA GLU A 242 -12.27 -4.37 3.90
C GLU A 242 -11.89 -2.95 4.36
N ARG A 243 -11.12 -2.84 5.45
CA ARG A 243 -10.62 -1.53 5.91
C ARG A 243 -9.70 -0.86 4.89
N TYR A 244 -8.83 -1.63 4.24
CA TYR A 244 -7.94 -1.12 3.21
C TYR A 244 -8.72 -0.66 1.97
N GLU A 245 -9.69 -1.45 1.52
CA GLU A 245 -10.59 -1.09 0.40
C GLU A 245 -11.39 0.19 0.68
N LYS A 246 -11.93 0.32 1.90
CA LYS A 246 -12.62 1.55 2.34
C LYS A 246 -11.72 2.79 2.31
N ARG A 247 -10.45 2.65 2.72
CA ARG A 247 -9.47 3.75 2.68
C ARG A 247 -9.15 4.18 1.25
N ILE A 248 -8.92 3.21 0.36
CA ILE A 248 -8.68 3.49 -1.05
C ILE A 248 -9.90 4.17 -1.68
N SER A 249 -11.11 3.64 -1.43
CA SER A 249 -12.35 4.26 -1.94
C SER A 249 -12.50 5.70 -1.45
N ALA A 250 -12.32 5.95 -0.16
CA ALA A 250 -12.40 7.30 0.40
C ALA A 250 -11.38 8.26 -0.23
N MET A 251 -10.15 7.80 -0.48
CA MET A 251 -9.12 8.62 -1.15
C MET A 251 -9.51 8.93 -2.60
N LEU A 252 -10.02 7.94 -3.34
CA LEU A 252 -10.51 8.14 -4.71
C LEU A 252 -11.70 9.12 -4.75
N ASP A 253 -12.66 8.98 -3.85
CA ASP A 253 -13.80 9.88 -3.73
C ASP A 253 -13.34 11.32 -3.43
N TYR A 254 -12.33 11.45 -2.55
CA TYR A 254 -11.76 12.76 -2.21
C TYR A 254 -11.13 13.45 -3.41
N VAL A 255 -10.33 12.75 -4.22
CA VAL A 255 -9.63 13.38 -5.36
C VAL A 255 -10.54 13.58 -6.58
N SER A 256 -11.55 12.71 -6.77
CA SER A 256 -12.47 12.79 -7.91
C SER A 256 -13.65 13.73 -7.71
N SER A 257 -13.92 14.17 -6.49
CA SER A 257 -15.06 15.05 -6.20
C SER A 257 -14.83 16.47 -6.73
N ASP A 258 -15.75 16.98 -7.55
CA ASP A 258 -15.76 18.34 -8.10
C ASP A 258 -16.78 19.25 -7.44
N THR A 259 -17.62 18.71 -6.55
CA THR A 259 -18.81 19.40 -6.03
C THR A 259 -18.71 19.70 -4.54
N VAL A 260 -17.94 18.90 -3.78
CA VAL A 260 -17.86 19.02 -2.32
C VAL A 260 -16.55 19.69 -1.90
N CYS A 261 -16.63 20.64 -0.99
CA CYS A 261 -15.46 21.31 -0.43
C CYS A 261 -14.45 20.33 0.16
N ARG A 262 -13.17 20.43 -0.21
CA ARG A 262 -12.08 19.54 0.25
C ARG A 262 -11.99 19.48 1.78
N SER A 263 -12.04 20.62 2.46
CA SER A 263 -11.99 20.66 3.93
C SER A 263 -13.19 19.94 4.56
N ARG A 264 -14.39 20.09 3.99
CA ARG A 264 -15.58 19.37 4.49
C ARG A 264 -15.44 17.86 4.35
N MET A 265 -14.89 17.39 3.21
CA MET A 265 -14.66 15.95 3.01
C MET A 265 -13.67 15.41 4.04
N LEU A 266 -12.56 16.12 4.31
CA LEU A 266 -11.59 15.72 5.32
C LEU A 266 -12.21 15.68 6.72
N LEU A 267 -12.87 16.77 7.13
CA LEU A 267 -13.52 16.85 8.45
C LEU A 267 -14.56 15.74 8.63
N HIS A 268 -15.40 15.51 7.61
CA HIS A 268 -16.40 14.44 7.62
C HIS A 268 -15.75 13.05 7.75
N TYR A 269 -14.65 12.81 7.05
CA TYR A 269 -13.91 11.56 7.15
C TYR A 269 -13.39 11.28 8.57
N PHE A 270 -12.92 12.33 9.25
CA PHE A 270 -12.47 12.23 10.65
C PHE A 270 -13.60 12.35 11.70
N GLY A 271 -14.86 12.34 11.26
CA GLY A 271 -16.03 12.34 12.14
C GLY A 271 -16.50 13.71 12.59
N GLU A 272 -15.93 14.79 12.06
CA GLU A 272 -16.37 16.14 12.36
C GLU A 272 -17.50 16.59 11.42
N LYS A 273 -18.58 17.13 12.00
CA LYS A 273 -19.68 17.70 11.23
C LYS A 273 -19.43 19.20 10.99
N ASN A 274 -18.99 19.55 9.80
CA ASN A 274 -18.87 20.95 9.41
C ASN A 274 -19.65 21.18 8.11
N GLU A 275 -20.63 22.08 8.16
CA GLU A 275 -21.48 22.43 7.00
C GLU A 275 -20.90 23.58 6.17
N HIS A 276 -19.88 24.29 6.68
CA HIS A 276 -19.31 25.44 6.01
C HIS A 276 -18.23 25.06 5.02
N ASN A 277 -18.28 25.66 3.84
CA ASN A 277 -17.25 25.55 2.83
C ASN A 277 -16.04 26.41 3.19
N CYS A 278 -14.82 25.93 3.01
CA CYS A 278 -13.60 26.67 3.34
C CYS A 278 -13.37 27.94 2.47
N GLY A 279 -13.98 27.99 1.30
CA GLY A 279 -13.91 29.14 0.38
C GLY A 279 -12.59 29.29 -0.39
N GLN A 280 -11.58 28.44 -0.12
CA GLN A 280 -10.21 28.58 -0.65
C GLN A 280 -9.65 27.32 -1.32
N CYS A 281 -10.31 26.16 -1.24
CA CYS A 281 -9.90 25.00 -1.99
C CYS A 281 -10.29 25.11 -3.47
N ASP A 282 -9.73 24.26 -4.31
CA ASP A 282 -10.01 24.16 -5.74
C ASP A 282 -11.51 24.11 -6.06
N THR A 283 -12.22 23.20 -5.38
CA THR A 283 -13.69 23.05 -5.55
C THR A 283 -14.43 24.33 -5.18
N CYS A 284 -14.09 24.98 -4.05
CA CYS A 284 -14.75 26.23 -3.65
C CYS A 284 -14.48 27.38 -4.61
N ILE A 285 -13.24 27.47 -5.12
CA ILE A 285 -12.85 28.50 -6.10
C ILE A 285 -13.60 28.26 -7.42
N ASN A 286 -13.63 27.01 -7.88
CA ASN A 286 -14.34 26.64 -9.10
C ASN A 286 -15.85 26.91 -9.00
N LEU A 287 -16.47 26.61 -7.86
CA LEU A 287 -17.88 26.92 -7.63
C LEU A 287 -18.16 28.45 -7.59
N LYS A 288 -17.24 29.26 -7.07
CA LYS A 288 -17.35 30.72 -7.12
C LYS A 288 -17.16 31.28 -8.52
N ASN A 289 -16.23 30.69 -9.28
CA ASN A 289 -15.90 31.11 -10.64
C ASN A 289 -16.91 30.57 -11.68
N LYS A 290 -17.64 29.53 -11.37
CA LYS A 290 -18.85 29.17 -12.08
C LYS A 290 -19.86 30.29 -11.81
N LYS A 291 -19.75 31.43 -12.56
CA LYS A 291 -20.90 32.30 -12.81
C LYS A 291 -22.07 31.40 -13.21
N PRO A 292 -23.33 31.78 -12.99
CA PRO A 292 -24.46 31.14 -13.67
C PRO A 292 -24.33 31.47 -15.16
N SER A 293 -23.33 30.93 -15.83
CA SER A 293 -23.31 30.75 -17.25
C SER A 293 -24.37 29.68 -17.47
N GLY A 294 -25.38 30.01 -18.24
CA GLY A 294 -26.35 29.06 -18.71
C GLY A 294 -25.64 27.98 -19.56
N HIS A 295 -24.83 27.17 -18.93
CA HIS A 295 -24.26 25.99 -19.58
C HIS A 295 -25.43 25.06 -19.87
N LEU A 296 -25.70 24.93 -21.14
CA LEU A 296 -26.63 23.96 -21.67
C LEU A 296 -26.25 22.60 -21.12
N SER A 297 -27.20 21.86 -20.59
CA SER A 297 -26.98 20.45 -20.24
C SER A 297 -26.56 19.69 -21.49
N GLU A 298 -25.87 18.56 -21.35
CA GLU A 298 -25.49 17.70 -22.51
C GLU A 298 -26.66 17.41 -23.42
N LYS A 299 -27.88 17.23 -22.86
CA LYS A 299 -29.12 17.04 -23.61
C LYS A 299 -29.51 18.28 -24.41
N GLU A 300 -29.52 19.45 -23.76
CA GLU A 300 -29.88 20.72 -24.44
C GLU A 300 -28.83 21.09 -25.48
N LEU A 301 -27.57 20.80 -25.26
CA LEU A 301 -26.49 21.00 -26.23
C LEU A 301 -26.64 20.04 -27.42
N SER A 302 -26.97 18.77 -27.15
CA SER A 302 -27.26 17.76 -28.18
C SER A 302 -28.45 18.18 -29.06
N GLU A 303 -29.54 18.63 -28.45
CA GLU A 303 -30.71 19.11 -29.18
C GLU A 303 -30.40 20.34 -30.06
N LYS A 304 -29.64 21.29 -29.56
CA LYS A 304 -29.22 22.48 -30.33
C LYS A 304 -28.28 22.13 -31.47
N ILE A 305 -27.36 21.17 -31.27
CA ILE A 305 -26.48 20.68 -32.34
C ILE A 305 -27.33 20.03 -33.45
N LEU A 306 -28.26 19.15 -33.08
CA LEU A 306 -29.10 18.46 -34.04
C LEU A 306 -29.99 19.47 -34.79
N GLN A 307 -30.52 20.47 -34.12
CA GLN A 307 -31.31 21.55 -34.74
C GLN A 307 -30.47 22.40 -35.70
N ALA A 308 -29.24 22.77 -35.31
CA ALA A 308 -28.34 23.54 -36.18
C ALA A 308 -27.88 22.75 -37.40
N LEU A 309 -27.78 21.45 -37.31
CA LEU A 309 -27.39 20.55 -38.41
C LEU A 309 -28.59 20.12 -39.27
N SER A 310 -29.84 20.29 -38.82
CA SER A 310 -31.01 20.02 -39.64
C SER A 310 -31.19 21.03 -40.76
N ASP A 311 -30.78 22.28 -40.53
CA ASP A 311 -30.94 23.35 -41.51
C ASP A 311 -29.78 23.43 -42.53
N LYS A 312 -28.55 23.19 -42.09
CA LYS A 312 -27.36 23.30 -42.94
C LYS A 312 -26.25 22.39 -42.46
N ARG A 313 -25.43 21.90 -43.43
CA ARG A 313 -24.16 21.26 -43.10
C ARG A 313 -23.23 22.28 -42.46
N GLN A 314 -22.62 21.93 -41.34
CA GLN A 314 -21.70 22.80 -40.61
C GLN A 314 -20.41 22.07 -40.20
N THR A 315 -19.34 22.83 -39.98
CA THR A 315 -18.10 22.28 -39.44
C THR A 315 -18.14 22.33 -37.90
N PRO A 316 -17.38 21.47 -37.18
CA PRO A 316 -17.26 21.55 -35.74
C PRO A 316 -16.84 22.96 -35.24
N ALA A 317 -16.03 23.66 -36.02
CA ALA A 317 -15.57 25.01 -35.70
C ALA A 317 -16.71 26.02 -35.73
N THR A 318 -17.59 25.98 -36.80
CA THR A 318 -18.75 26.86 -36.89
C THR A 318 -19.81 26.56 -35.86
N LEU A 319 -19.99 25.30 -35.47
CA LEU A 319 -20.88 24.93 -34.40
C LEU A 319 -20.37 25.45 -33.04
N ALA A 320 -19.06 25.40 -32.83
CA ALA A 320 -18.45 25.93 -31.60
C ALA A 320 -18.63 27.44 -31.46
N GLU A 321 -18.57 28.18 -32.55
CA GLU A 321 -18.78 29.63 -32.54
C GLU A 321 -20.27 30.04 -32.32
N GLN A 322 -21.19 29.19 -32.74
CA GLN A 322 -22.64 29.50 -32.68
C GLN A 322 -23.34 29.02 -31.42
N ILE A 323 -22.91 27.90 -30.84
CA ILE A 323 -23.72 27.16 -29.85
C ILE A 323 -23.03 27.00 -28.49
N ALA A 324 -21.69 26.94 -28.47
CA ALA A 324 -20.98 26.49 -27.30
C ALA A 324 -20.04 27.54 -26.66
N ASP A 325 -20.24 27.77 -25.36
CA ASP A 325 -19.29 28.48 -24.50
C ASP A 325 -18.10 27.58 -24.12
N ASP A 326 -18.27 26.22 -24.14
CA ASP A 326 -17.22 25.23 -23.87
C ASP A 326 -17.00 24.32 -25.08
N LYS A 327 -15.85 24.50 -25.73
CA LYS A 327 -15.43 23.73 -26.92
C LYS A 327 -15.21 22.26 -26.64
N ASN A 328 -14.73 21.90 -25.42
CA ASN A 328 -14.46 20.51 -25.08
C ASN A 328 -15.76 19.73 -24.90
N MET A 329 -16.74 20.31 -24.21
CA MET A 329 -18.06 19.70 -24.03
C MET A 329 -18.78 19.51 -25.37
N LEU A 330 -18.62 20.47 -26.32
CA LEU A 330 -19.20 20.34 -27.65
C LEU A 330 -18.57 19.17 -28.44
N ILE A 331 -17.24 18.99 -28.34
CA ILE A 331 -16.53 17.89 -28.99
C ILE A 331 -17.00 16.54 -28.41
N ASP A 332 -17.14 16.42 -27.11
CA ASP A 332 -17.56 15.18 -26.45
C ASP A 332 -19.01 14.81 -26.86
N VAL A 333 -19.92 15.78 -26.89
CA VAL A 333 -21.29 15.57 -27.35
C VAL A 333 -21.35 15.23 -28.85
N LEU A 334 -20.54 15.87 -29.68
CA LEU A 334 -20.45 15.53 -31.12
C LEU A 334 -19.94 14.10 -31.35
N HIS A 335 -18.95 13.65 -30.58
CA HIS A 335 -18.48 12.27 -30.64
C HIS A 335 -19.59 11.28 -30.27
N GLY A 336 -20.34 11.55 -29.20
CA GLY A 336 -21.50 10.74 -28.82
C GLY A 336 -22.57 10.67 -29.92
N LEU A 337 -22.89 11.80 -30.57
CA LEU A 337 -23.88 11.85 -31.66
C LEU A 337 -23.39 11.16 -32.94
N LEU A 338 -22.08 11.15 -33.21
CA LEU A 338 -21.49 10.40 -34.30
C LEU A 338 -21.53 8.89 -34.03
N ASP A 339 -21.21 8.46 -32.81
CA ASP A 339 -21.26 7.06 -32.39
C ASP A 339 -22.69 6.51 -32.39
N GLU A 340 -23.67 7.32 -32.02
CA GLU A 340 -25.10 6.99 -32.10
C GLU A 340 -25.65 7.03 -33.54
N GLY A 341 -24.86 7.45 -34.51
CA GLY A 341 -25.30 7.57 -35.91
C GLY A 341 -26.33 8.67 -36.18
N LYS A 342 -26.59 9.56 -35.22
CA LYS A 342 -27.49 10.71 -35.38
C LYS A 342 -26.88 11.84 -36.21
N VAL A 343 -25.59 11.88 -36.28
CA VAL A 343 -24.76 12.78 -37.06
C VAL A 343 -23.77 11.98 -37.87
N ILE A 344 -23.52 12.38 -39.11
CA ILE A 344 -22.47 11.76 -39.95
C ILE A 344 -21.46 12.81 -40.42
N ALA A 345 -20.21 12.42 -40.47
CA ALA A 345 -19.14 13.24 -41.06
C ALA A 345 -19.07 13.03 -42.56
N VAL A 346 -19.22 14.10 -43.33
CA VAL A 346 -19.09 14.09 -44.80
C VAL A 346 -17.75 14.71 -45.14
N ASN A 347 -16.94 13.98 -45.89
CA ASN A 347 -15.55 14.37 -46.26
C ASN A 347 -14.64 14.67 -45.08
N GLY A 348 -14.93 14.07 -43.89
CA GLY A 348 -14.11 14.20 -42.67
C GLY A 348 -14.16 15.56 -41.98
N ILE A 349 -14.90 16.54 -42.53
CA ILE A 349 -14.90 17.92 -41.99
C ILE A 349 -16.31 18.47 -41.78
N CYS A 350 -17.30 18.10 -42.59
CA CYS A 350 -18.68 18.60 -42.48
C CYS A 350 -19.57 17.60 -41.79
N LEU A 351 -20.43 18.09 -40.87
CA LEU A 351 -21.40 17.30 -40.13
C LEU A 351 -22.79 17.46 -40.76
N LEU A 352 -23.55 16.37 -40.84
CA LEU A 352 -24.89 16.32 -41.34
C LEU A 352 -25.78 15.55 -40.40
N TYR A 353 -26.98 16.07 -40.14
CA TYR A 353 -28.00 15.36 -39.37
C TYR A 353 -28.62 14.23 -40.22
N THR A 354 -28.75 13.04 -39.64
CA THR A 354 -29.44 11.91 -40.25
C THR A 354 -30.82 11.77 -39.54
N SER A 355 -31.92 12.03 -40.26
CA SER A 355 -33.24 11.73 -39.71
C SER A 355 -33.35 10.21 -39.51
N PRO A 356 -33.98 9.74 -38.39
CA PRO A 356 -34.21 8.32 -38.17
C PRO A 356 -35.01 7.75 -39.34
N SER A 357 -34.53 6.65 -39.93
CA SER A 357 -35.27 5.95 -40.98
C SER A 357 -36.59 5.41 -40.44
N PRO A 358 -37.66 5.42 -41.23
CA PRO A 358 -38.97 4.85 -40.81
C PRO A 358 -38.89 3.34 -40.44
N ARG A 359 -37.78 2.67 -40.69
CA ARG A 359 -37.53 1.25 -40.34
C ARG A 359 -37.11 1.04 -38.89
N ASP A 360 -36.66 2.08 -38.20
CA ASP A 360 -36.19 1.98 -36.80
C ASP A 360 -37.28 2.19 -35.77
N LEU A 361 -38.52 2.50 -36.22
CA LEU A 361 -39.74 2.70 -35.40
C LEU A 361 -40.61 1.43 -35.28
N SER A 362 -40.16 0.28 -35.77
CA SER A 362 -40.99 -0.96 -35.80
C SER A 362 -40.50 -2.09 -34.88
N THR A 363 -39.72 -1.77 -33.82
CA THR A 363 -39.42 -2.73 -32.75
C THR A 363 -39.60 -2.05 -31.40
N SER A 364 -40.83 -2.04 -30.93
CA SER A 364 -41.22 -1.92 -29.54
C SER A 364 -42.06 -3.14 -29.17
#